data_3eddfcc8bae7ffb72e5cd5eec75eb6e3
#
_entry.id   3eddfcc8bae7ffb72e5cd5eec75eb6e3
#
_cell.length_a   1.000
_cell.length_b   1.000
_cell.length_c   1.000
_cell.angle_alpha   90.00
_cell.angle_beta   90.00
_cell.angle_gamma   90.00
#
_symmetry.space_group_name_H-M   'P 1'
#
loop_
_entity.id
_entity.type
_entity.pdbx_description
1 polymer ?
#
loop_
_entity_poly.entity_id
_entity_poly.type
_entity_poly.pdbx_seq_one_letter_code
_entity_poly.pdbx_strand_id
1 'polypeptide(L)'
;MGIVRGGDAEYEDFEPSYEEKAEKLAAILKPLLEENPSSLKLSGKYIATDEVKVIRDYLPMKSVKSLDLSDNQINDEALQHLFESDILGGLEELYLQVNFLTGQGLSELVKSEKIKLKKLKVLVLSDNRLSDSSIAEMLLSSHFL
;
A
#
# COMPACT_ATOMS: atom_id res chain seq x y z
N MET A 1 -26.91 31.10 -11.06
CA MET A 1 -26.64 30.32 -10.96
C MET A 1 -26.24 29.74 -10.77
N GLY A 2 -26.37 29.82 -11.02
CA GLY A 2 -26.06 28.94 -11.22
C GLY A 2 -25.63 28.53 -11.23
N ILE A 3 -25.58 28.63 -11.61
CA ILE A 3 -25.12 27.96 -11.67
C ILE A 3 -24.32 27.67 -11.55
N VAL A 4 -24.29 28.00 -11.97
CA VAL A 4 -23.49 27.64 -11.85
C VAL A 4 -22.99 27.64 -11.19
N ARG A 5 -22.99 27.90 -11.27
CA ARG A 5 -22.38 27.66 -10.54
C ARG A 5 -22.36 27.03 -9.53
N GLY A 6 -22.74 27.18 -9.09
CA GLY A 6 -22.93 26.43 -7.88
C GLY A 6 -22.31 25.06 -7.86
N GLY A 7 -21.98 24.56 -8.98
CA GLY A 7 -21.40 23.24 -9.10
C GLY A 7 -20.02 23.07 -8.45
N ASP A 8 -19.24 24.11 -8.40
CA ASP A 8 -17.87 23.99 -7.89
C ASP A 8 -17.81 23.65 -6.40
N ALA A 9 -18.66 24.28 -5.61
CA ALA A 9 -18.70 23.99 -4.17
C ALA A 9 -19.20 22.57 -3.90
N GLU A 10 -20.09 22.07 -4.76
CA GLU A 10 -20.64 20.74 -4.59
C GLU A 10 -19.62 19.62 -4.84
N TYR A 11 -18.65 19.86 -5.71
CA TYR A 11 -17.63 18.83 -5.98
C TYR A 11 -16.79 18.49 -4.77
N GLU A 12 -16.55 19.45 -3.91
CA GLU A 12 -15.78 19.21 -2.69
C GLU A 12 -16.50 18.27 -1.74
N ASP A 13 -17.85 18.33 -1.75
CA ASP A 13 -18.67 17.52 -0.88
C ASP A 13 -18.76 16.06 -1.32
N PHE A 14 -18.29 15.76 -2.54
CA PHE A 14 -18.38 14.40 -3.08
C PHE A 14 -17.13 13.58 -2.87
N GLU A 15 -16.13 14.12 -2.19
CA GLU A 15 -15.00 13.28 -1.85
C GLU A 15 -15.45 12.26 -0.81
N PRO A 16 -15.21 10.95 -1.07
CA PRO A 16 -15.70 9.91 -0.17
C PRO A 16 -14.99 9.96 1.17
N SER A 17 -15.72 9.65 2.24
CA SER A 17 -15.16 9.54 3.58
C SER A 17 -14.26 8.30 3.67
N TYR A 18 -13.50 8.22 4.77
CA TYR A 18 -12.69 7.03 5.01
C TYR A 18 -13.56 5.78 5.07
N GLU A 19 -14.69 5.85 5.73
CA GLU A 19 -15.63 4.73 5.85
C GLU A 19 -16.16 4.28 4.50
N GLU A 20 -16.49 5.22 3.63
CA GLU A 20 -16.94 4.90 2.27
C GLU A 20 -15.83 4.23 1.47
N LYS A 21 -14.59 4.72 1.59
CA LYS A 21 -13.44 4.10 0.93
C LYS A 21 -13.22 2.68 1.45
N ALA A 22 -13.35 2.50 2.75
CA ALA A 22 -13.17 1.18 3.39
C ALA A 22 -14.22 0.19 2.91
N GLU A 23 -15.48 0.58 2.87
CA GLU A 23 -16.56 -0.28 2.38
C GLU A 23 -16.37 -0.65 0.92
N LYS A 24 -16.02 0.32 0.10
CA LYS A 24 -15.80 0.11 -1.32
C LYS A 24 -14.64 -0.84 -1.56
N LEU A 25 -13.54 -0.65 -0.84
CA LEU A 25 -12.38 -1.51 -0.98
C LEU A 25 -12.66 -2.92 -0.46
N ALA A 26 -13.33 -3.05 0.68
CA ALA A 26 -13.69 -4.36 1.21
C ALA A 26 -14.56 -5.15 0.23
N ALA A 27 -15.46 -4.47 -0.48
CA ALA A 27 -16.29 -5.10 -1.51
C ALA A 27 -15.45 -5.63 -2.68
N ILE A 28 -14.30 -5.04 -2.95
CA ILE A 28 -13.37 -5.52 -3.96
C ILE A 28 -12.53 -6.67 -3.41
N LEU A 29 -12.04 -6.54 -2.19
CA LEU A 29 -11.13 -7.52 -1.58
C LEU A 29 -11.80 -8.86 -1.30
N LYS A 30 -13.02 -8.83 -0.81
CA LYS A 30 -13.71 -10.04 -0.34
C LYS A 30 -13.80 -11.12 -1.42
N PRO A 31 -14.36 -10.84 -2.63
CA PRO A 31 -14.43 -11.88 -3.65
C PRO A 31 -13.07 -12.33 -4.16
N LEU A 32 -12.10 -11.41 -4.25
CA LEU A 32 -10.76 -11.77 -4.69
C LEU A 32 -10.09 -12.74 -3.72
N LEU A 33 -10.24 -12.50 -2.42
CA LEU A 33 -9.65 -13.34 -1.39
C LEU A 33 -10.37 -14.67 -1.25
N GLU A 34 -11.66 -14.70 -1.53
CA GLU A 34 -12.41 -15.96 -1.57
C GLU A 34 -11.94 -16.85 -2.73
N GLU A 35 -11.66 -16.22 -3.88
CA GLU A 35 -11.15 -16.94 -5.03
C GLU A 35 -9.72 -17.42 -4.83
N ASN A 36 -8.85 -16.56 -4.28
CA ASN A 36 -7.45 -16.90 -4.02
C ASN A 36 -6.97 -16.25 -2.74
N PRO A 37 -7.03 -16.95 -1.61
CA PRO A 37 -6.68 -16.35 -0.32
C PRO A 37 -5.18 -16.08 -0.12
N SER A 38 -4.31 -16.63 -0.95
CA SER A 38 -2.87 -16.46 -0.78
C SER A 38 -2.25 -15.45 -1.72
N SER A 39 -2.95 -15.03 -2.77
CA SER A 39 -2.39 -14.09 -3.76
C SER A 39 -3.45 -13.06 -4.12
N LEU A 40 -3.11 -11.79 -3.93
CA LEU A 40 -4.02 -10.68 -4.18
C LEU A 40 -3.38 -9.70 -5.16
N LYS A 41 -4.09 -9.40 -6.23
CA LYS A 41 -3.64 -8.47 -7.28
C LYS A 41 -4.53 -7.23 -7.29
N LEU A 42 -3.94 -6.10 -6.94
CA LEU A 42 -4.65 -4.81 -6.87
C LEU A 42 -3.98 -3.75 -7.74
N SER A 43 -3.31 -4.15 -8.81
CA SER A 43 -2.65 -3.21 -9.71
C SER A 43 -3.65 -2.28 -10.38
N GLY A 44 -3.31 -0.99 -10.48
CA GLY A 44 -4.14 -0.01 -11.17
C GLY A 44 -5.48 0.27 -10.50
N LYS A 45 -5.57 0.19 -9.18
CA LYS A 45 -6.81 0.37 -8.43
C LYS A 45 -6.87 1.70 -7.66
N TYR A 46 -5.97 2.62 -7.95
CA TYR A 46 -5.90 3.91 -7.27
C TYR A 46 -5.71 3.78 -5.76
N ILE A 47 -4.94 2.78 -5.34
CA ILE A 47 -4.66 2.55 -3.92
C ILE A 47 -3.72 3.65 -3.42
N ALA A 48 -4.19 4.42 -2.45
CA ALA A 48 -3.43 5.47 -1.79
C ALA A 48 -3.39 5.20 -0.29
N THR A 49 -3.01 6.19 0.51
CA THR A 49 -2.78 5.98 1.94
C THR A 49 -4.01 5.45 2.69
N ASP A 50 -5.19 6.00 2.41
CA ASP A 50 -6.40 5.54 3.09
C ASP A 50 -6.72 4.08 2.79
N GLU A 51 -6.59 3.71 1.51
CA GLU A 51 -6.83 2.33 1.09
C GLU A 51 -5.80 1.38 1.71
N VAL A 52 -4.54 1.81 1.81
CA VAL A 52 -3.51 1.01 2.47
C VAL A 52 -3.84 0.79 3.95
N LYS A 53 -4.38 1.80 4.64
CA LYS A 53 -4.79 1.64 6.03
C LYS A 53 -5.89 0.59 6.17
N VAL A 54 -6.81 0.53 5.21
CA VAL A 54 -7.84 -0.52 5.19
C VAL A 54 -7.19 -1.90 5.02
N ILE A 55 -6.31 -2.04 4.04
CA ILE A 55 -5.59 -3.30 3.77
C ILE A 55 -4.79 -3.73 5.00
N ARG A 56 -4.11 -2.79 5.63
CA ARG A 56 -3.28 -3.05 6.80
C ARG A 56 -4.04 -3.73 7.93
N ASP A 57 -5.30 -3.36 8.10
CA ASP A 57 -6.11 -3.82 9.24
C ASP A 57 -7.17 -4.86 8.84
N TYR A 58 -7.28 -5.21 7.56
CA TYR A 58 -8.30 -6.15 7.08
C TYR A 58 -7.91 -7.58 7.40
N LEU A 59 -8.57 -8.16 8.38
CA LEU A 59 -8.19 -9.47 8.92
C LEU A 59 -8.07 -10.58 7.87
N PRO A 60 -8.96 -10.68 6.86
CA PRO A 60 -8.80 -11.73 5.83
C PRO A 60 -7.49 -11.66 5.04
N MET A 61 -6.76 -10.54 5.10
CA MET A 61 -5.44 -10.42 4.47
C MET A 61 -4.37 -11.29 5.13
N LYS A 62 -4.67 -11.86 6.28
CA LYS A 62 -3.70 -12.65 7.05
C LYS A 62 -3.16 -13.85 6.30
N SER A 63 -3.94 -14.38 5.37
CA SER A 63 -3.54 -15.55 4.56
C SER A 63 -2.73 -15.19 3.32
N VAL A 64 -2.64 -13.91 2.98
CA VAL A 64 -1.99 -13.46 1.74
C VAL A 64 -0.48 -13.61 1.86
N LYS A 65 0.12 -14.24 0.87
CA LYS A 65 1.57 -14.41 0.75
C LYS A 65 2.15 -13.58 -0.37
N SER A 66 1.38 -13.28 -1.40
CA SER A 66 1.79 -12.44 -2.51
C SER A 66 0.81 -11.29 -2.68
N LEU A 67 1.31 -10.06 -2.62
CA LEU A 67 0.48 -8.86 -2.74
C LEU A 67 1.05 -7.97 -3.83
N ASP A 68 0.24 -7.73 -4.87
CA ASP A 68 0.62 -6.85 -5.97
C ASP A 68 -0.12 -5.52 -5.81
N LEU A 69 0.63 -4.48 -5.46
CA LEU A 69 0.14 -3.11 -5.35
C LEU A 69 0.83 -2.20 -6.37
N SER A 70 1.31 -2.77 -7.47
CA SER A 70 1.95 -1.99 -8.52
C SER A 70 0.96 -1.04 -9.18
N ASP A 71 1.50 0.03 -9.79
CA ASP A 71 0.71 1.02 -10.53
C ASP A 71 -0.44 1.58 -9.69
N ASN A 72 -0.09 2.12 -8.53
CA ASN A 72 -1.03 2.76 -7.61
C ASN A 72 -0.47 4.12 -7.18
N GLN A 73 -0.94 4.65 -6.06
CA GLN A 73 -0.56 5.95 -5.55
C GLN A 73 0.07 5.85 -4.16
N ILE A 74 0.87 4.80 -3.96
CA ILE A 74 1.47 4.52 -2.66
C ILE A 74 2.67 5.43 -2.46
N ASN A 75 2.60 6.23 -1.40
CA ASN A 75 3.67 7.13 -0.98
C ASN A 75 4.42 6.56 0.24
N ASP A 76 5.34 7.36 0.77
CA ASP A 76 6.17 6.91 1.89
C ASP A 76 5.37 6.63 3.16
N GLU A 77 4.33 7.40 3.42
CA GLU A 77 3.45 7.15 4.57
C GLU A 77 2.73 5.81 4.43
N ALA A 78 2.18 5.54 3.26
CA ALA A 78 1.52 4.27 2.99
C ALA A 78 2.47 3.08 3.12
N LEU A 79 3.71 3.26 2.66
CA LEU A 79 4.75 2.23 2.80
C LEU A 79 4.97 1.85 4.27
N GLN A 80 5.04 2.84 5.16
CA GLN A 80 5.18 2.60 6.59
C GLN A 80 4.00 1.78 7.12
N HIS A 81 2.79 2.14 6.74
CA HIS A 81 1.60 1.41 7.18
C HIS A 81 1.64 -0.06 6.76
N LEU A 82 2.08 -0.34 5.54
CA LEU A 82 2.21 -1.71 5.06
C LEU A 82 3.19 -2.51 5.92
N PHE A 83 4.38 -1.97 6.14
CA PHE A 83 5.45 -2.71 6.82
C PHE A 83 5.22 -2.85 8.32
N GLU A 84 4.36 -2.02 8.91
CA GLU A 84 4.02 -2.08 10.33
C GLU A 84 2.73 -2.86 10.60
N SER A 85 2.17 -3.50 9.59
CA SER A 85 0.91 -4.23 9.73
C SER A 85 1.07 -5.55 10.47
N ASP A 86 0.31 -5.72 11.53
CA ASP A 86 0.25 -7.00 12.25
C ASP A 86 -0.45 -8.08 11.43
N ILE A 87 -1.28 -7.68 10.46
CA ILE A 87 -2.05 -8.61 9.64
C ILE A 87 -1.20 -9.17 8.50
N LEU A 88 -0.35 -8.35 7.90
CA LEU A 88 0.39 -8.70 6.69
C LEU A 88 1.71 -9.44 6.95
N GLY A 89 1.94 -9.88 8.18
CA GLY A 89 3.22 -10.52 8.54
C GLY A 89 3.54 -11.80 7.79
N GLY A 90 2.57 -12.40 7.13
CA GLY A 90 2.78 -13.60 6.31
C GLY A 90 3.25 -13.33 4.89
N LEU A 91 3.33 -12.06 4.46
CA LEU A 91 3.73 -11.72 3.10
C LEU A 91 5.14 -12.21 2.78
N GLU A 92 5.28 -12.87 1.64
CA GLU A 92 6.55 -13.32 1.09
C GLU A 92 6.93 -12.55 -0.17
N GLU A 93 5.94 -11.99 -0.88
CA GLU A 93 6.16 -11.21 -2.09
C GLU A 93 5.34 -9.94 -2.06
N LEU A 94 5.98 -8.81 -2.30
CA LEU A 94 5.34 -7.51 -2.33
C LEU A 94 5.81 -6.72 -3.54
N TYR A 95 4.86 -6.35 -4.40
CA TYR A 95 5.14 -5.64 -5.65
C TYR A 95 4.65 -4.21 -5.52
N LEU A 96 5.60 -3.26 -5.54
CA LEU A 96 5.34 -1.83 -5.35
C LEU A 96 5.90 -0.98 -6.50
N GLN A 97 6.17 -1.58 -7.65
CA GLN A 97 6.66 -0.81 -8.79
C GLN A 97 5.59 0.15 -9.30
N VAL A 98 6.02 1.27 -9.88
CA VAL A 98 5.16 2.32 -10.41
C VAL A 98 4.26 2.90 -9.31
N ASN A 99 4.90 3.48 -8.31
CA ASN A 99 4.23 4.20 -7.21
C ASN A 99 4.99 5.50 -6.94
N PHE A 100 4.79 6.11 -5.80
CA PHE A 100 5.39 7.41 -5.43
C PHE A 100 6.37 7.30 -4.27
N LEU A 101 7.08 6.19 -4.17
CA LEU A 101 8.05 5.99 -3.10
C LEU A 101 9.30 6.81 -3.36
N THR A 102 9.92 7.35 -2.29
CA THR A 102 11.15 8.13 -2.39
C THR A 102 12.28 7.49 -1.60
N GLY A 103 13.49 7.93 -1.88
CA GLY A 103 14.67 7.48 -1.15
C GLY A 103 14.57 7.79 0.34
N GLN A 104 13.99 8.94 0.70
CA GLN A 104 13.81 9.30 2.11
C GLN A 104 12.87 8.33 2.81
N GLY A 105 11.76 7.97 2.17
CA GLY A 105 10.82 7.00 2.73
C GLY A 105 11.46 5.64 2.95
N LEU A 106 12.28 5.20 2.01
CA LEU A 106 13.00 3.94 2.14
C LEU A 106 14.02 3.99 3.27
N SER A 107 14.74 5.11 3.40
CA SER A 107 15.70 5.31 4.48
C SER A 107 15.03 5.28 5.85
N GLU A 108 13.87 5.93 5.98
CA GLU A 108 13.11 5.90 7.22
C GLU A 108 12.62 4.48 7.54
N LEU A 109 12.20 3.75 6.52
CA LEU A 109 11.72 2.38 6.68
C LEU A 109 12.81 1.48 7.27
N VAL A 110 14.03 1.56 6.72
CA VAL A 110 15.12 0.69 7.19
C VAL A 110 15.58 1.02 8.61
N LYS A 111 15.28 2.21 9.09
CA LYS A 111 15.59 2.63 10.47
C LYS A 111 14.48 2.29 11.45
N SER A 112 13.32 1.88 10.97
CA SER A 112 12.17 1.61 11.82
C SER A 112 12.34 0.31 12.59
N GLU A 113 11.99 0.34 13.87
CA GLU A 113 11.98 -0.85 14.74
C GLU A 113 10.60 -1.51 14.79
N LYS A 114 9.63 -0.96 14.01
CA LYS A 114 8.24 -1.41 14.04
C LYS A 114 7.88 -2.33 12.88
N ILE A 115 8.83 -2.72 12.09
CA ILE A 115 8.59 -3.56 10.91
C ILE A 115 8.08 -4.93 11.31
N LYS A 116 6.97 -5.34 10.71
CA LYS A 116 6.33 -6.64 10.95
C LYS A 116 6.46 -7.61 9.79
N LEU A 117 6.82 -7.11 8.60
CA LEU A 117 6.97 -7.95 7.41
C LEU A 117 8.33 -8.62 7.40
N LYS A 118 8.46 -9.71 8.17
CA LYS A 118 9.75 -10.38 8.37
C LYS A 118 9.95 -11.59 7.45
N LYS A 119 8.95 -11.94 6.66
CA LYS A 119 9.01 -13.13 5.78
C LYS A 119 9.20 -12.78 4.31
N LEU A 120 9.39 -11.51 3.97
CA LEU A 120 9.54 -11.09 2.58
C LEU A 120 10.77 -11.74 1.94
N LYS A 121 10.53 -12.30 0.75
CA LYS A 121 11.56 -12.88 -0.11
C LYS A 121 11.71 -12.08 -1.40
N VAL A 122 10.63 -11.41 -1.83
CA VAL A 122 10.60 -10.61 -3.04
C VAL A 122 10.02 -9.24 -2.72
N LEU A 123 10.75 -8.18 -3.06
CA LEU A 123 10.29 -6.81 -2.93
C LEU A 123 10.68 -6.06 -4.20
N VAL A 124 9.68 -5.66 -5.00
CA VAL A 124 9.91 -4.96 -6.26
C VAL A 124 9.60 -3.48 -6.08
N LEU A 125 10.59 -2.63 -6.32
CA LEU A 125 10.51 -1.18 -6.09
C LEU A 125 10.83 -0.35 -7.33
N SER A 126 10.94 -0.95 -8.50
CA SER A 126 11.27 -0.22 -9.73
C SER A 126 10.23 0.84 -10.06
N ASP A 127 10.63 1.81 -10.89
CA ASP A 127 9.73 2.89 -11.33
C ASP A 127 9.11 3.68 -10.17
N ASN A 128 9.93 3.94 -9.17
CA ASN A 128 9.66 4.87 -8.08
C ASN A 128 10.75 5.94 -8.10
N ARG A 129 10.77 6.83 -7.12
CA ARG A 129 11.77 7.90 -7.03
C ARG A 129 12.90 7.52 -6.08
N LEU A 130 13.49 6.37 -6.32
CA LEU A 130 14.56 5.84 -5.48
C LEU A 130 15.91 6.06 -6.13
N SER A 131 16.93 6.27 -5.30
CA SER A 131 18.32 6.35 -5.76
C SER A 131 19.03 5.05 -5.47
N ASP A 132 20.17 4.82 -6.16
CA ASP A 132 20.99 3.63 -5.93
C ASP A 132 21.49 3.56 -4.48
N SER A 133 21.80 4.72 -3.88
CA SER A 133 22.25 4.76 -2.49
C SER A 133 21.16 4.34 -1.51
N SER A 134 19.91 4.71 -1.78
CA SER A 134 18.77 4.29 -0.95
C SER A 134 18.57 2.79 -0.98
N ILE A 135 18.69 2.21 -2.17
CA ILE A 135 18.55 0.76 -2.34
C ILE A 135 19.70 0.03 -1.65
N ALA A 136 20.92 0.54 -1.81
CA ALA A 136 22.10 -0.04 -1.14
C ALA A 136 21.95 0.00 0.37
N GLU A 137 21.46 1.09 0.93
CA GLU A 137 21.19 1.22 2.36
C GLU A 137 20.20 0.16 2.84
N MET A 138 19.12 -0.03 2.07
CA MET A 138 18.13 -1.05 2.40
C MET A 138 18.73 -2.45 2.38
N LEU A 139 19.52 -2.77 1.35
CA LEU A 139 20.11 -4.11 1.22
C LEU A 139 21.10 -4.42 2.34
N LEU A 140 21.73 -3.39 2.90
CA LEU A 140 22.66 -3.56 4.02
C LEU A 140 21.96 -3.60 5.38
N SER A 141 20.66 -3.34 5.42
CA SER A 141 19.90 -3.35 6.65
C SER A 141 19.55 -4.77 7.07
N SER A 142 19.80 -5.10 8.33
CA SER A 142 19.45 -6.42 8.87
C SER A 142 17.94 -6.66 8.94
N HIS A 143 17.15 -5.61 8.81
CA HIS A 143 15.69 -5.75 8.82
C HIS A 143 15.15 -6.50 7.60
N PHE A 144 15.89 -6.54 6.51
CA PHE A 144 15.46 -7.16 5.26
C PHE A 144 16.28 -8.39 4.89
N LEU A 145 17.20 -8.78 5.73
CA LEU A 145 18.04 -9.94 5.52
C LEU A 145 17.75 -11.02 6.55
#